data_7a754dd27a9254dbc15ada24ce03af9e
#
_entry.id   7a754dd27a9254dbc15ada24ce03af9e
#
_cell.length_a   1.000
_cell.length_b   1.000
_cell.length_c   1.000
_cell.angle_alpha   90.00
_cell.angle_beta   90.00
_cell.angle_gamma   90.00
#
_symmetry.space_group_name_H-M   'P 1'
#
loop_
_entity.id
_entity.type
_entity.pdbx_description
1 polymer ?
#
loop_
_entity_poly.entity_id
_entity_poly.type
_entity_poly.pdbx_seq_one_letter_code
_entity_poly.pdbx_strand_id
1 'polypeptide(L)'
;MSFKTNAVPDEVIELLINVRPVIEKIGGVYLAGGTALSLFLGHRVSIDLDFFTPNDFLATPLSQDLNQLGPYVPIDVKNNSLVCKVKEVQFSLFKYGYPLICPLEYYSNISIASLRDIAAMKIGAIGDRGARKDFYDLYAILNYTSIKIEDILKDVCAKFSIPEDSLYHYIKALIFFQESRKEPDIKPLIKMNVQWEDIESFFCKLAPTLIQ
;
A
#
# COMPACT_ATOMS: atom_id res chain seq x y z
N MET A 1 3.38 -15.66 10.52
CA MET A 1 2.19 -15.52 9.65
C MET A 1 2.49 -16.20 8.32
N SER A 2 1.53 -16.87 7.66
CA SER A 2 1.77 -17.51 6.35
C SER A 2 1.36 -16.53 5.25
N PHE A 3 2.29 -16.10 4.39
CA PHE A 3 2.02 -15.22 3.26
C PHE A 3 1.22 -15.91 2.14
N LYS A 4 0.35 -15.15 1.47
CA LYS A 4 -0.56 -15.60 0.41
C LYS A 4 0.03 -15.29 -0.98
N THR A 5 1.05 -16.02 -1.37
CA THR A 5 1.77 -15.79 -2.64
C THR A 5 0.91 -15.97 -3.89
N ASN A 6 -0.16 -16.74 -3.81
CA ASN A 6 -1.11 -16.91 -4.92
C ASN A 6 -1.86 -15.63 -5.33
N ALA A 7 -1.77 -14.57 -4.53
CA ALA A 7 -2.34 -13.26 -4.83
C ALA A 7 -1.35 -12.31 -5.55
N VAL A 8 -0.12 -12.75 -5.74
CA VAL A 8 0.93 -11.97 -6.38
C VAL A 8 1.52 -12.84 -7.50
N PRO A 9 1.51 -12.39 -8.77
CA PRO A 9 2.06 -13.15 -9.89
C PRO A 9 3.53 -13.55 -9.69
N ASP A 10 3.92 -14.68 -10.26
CA ASP A 10 5.27 -15.23 -10.07
C ASP A 10 6.36 -14.26 -10.56
N GLU A 11 6.12 -13.52 -11.64
CA GLU A 11 7.05 -12.50 -12.15
C GLU A 11 7.25 -11.34 -11.17
N VAL A 12 6.21 -10.98 -10.41
CA VAL A 12 6.30 -9.94 -9.36
C VAL A 12 7.07 -10.46 -8.15
N ILE A 13 6.84 -11.72 -7.75
CA ILE A 13 7.59 -12.37 -6.68
C ILE A 13 9.07 -12.52 -7.08
N GLU A 14 9.34 -12.92 -8.33
CA GLU A 14 10.72 -13.02 -8.83
C GLU A 14 11.43 -11.67 -8.77
N LEU A 15 10.78 -10.61 -9.27
CA LEU A 15 11.34 -9.26 -9.21
C LEU A 15 11.53 -8.79 -7.76
N LEU A 16 10.54 -9.03 -6.89
CA LEU A 16 10.60 -8.71 -5.46
C LEU A 16 11.88 -9.27 -4.81
N ILE A 17 12.22 -10.51 -5.13
CA ILE A 17 13.42 -11.16 -4.61
C ILE A 17 14.69 -10.56 -5.24
N ASN A 18 14.67 -10.33 -6.56
CA ASN A 18 15.83 -9.86 -7.31
C ASN A 18 16.21 -8.40 -7.01
N VAL A 19 15.26 -7.54 -6.62
CA VAL A 19 15.56 -6.14 -6.26
C VAL A 19 16.21 -6.01 -4.88
N ARG A 20 16.14 -7.04 -4.05
CA ARG A 20 16.65 -7.00 -2.67
C ARG A 20 18.08 -6.47 -2.56
N PRO A 21 19.12 -7.01 -3.27
CA PRO A 21 20.47 -6.51 -3.13
C PRO A 21 20.64 -5.06 -3.61
N VAL A 22 19.73 -4.57 -4.44
CA VAL A 22 19.71 -3.19 -4.93
C VAL A 22 19.18 -2.24 -3.86
N ILE A 23 18.02 -2.57 -3.25
CA ILE A 23 17.37 -1.72 -2.25
C ILE A 23 18.09 -1.76 -0.89
N GLU A 24 18.77 -2.85 -0.55
CA GLU A 24 19.57 -2.97 0.70
C GLU A 24 20.66 -1.88 0.80
N LYS A 25 21.18 -1.39 -0.34
CA LYS A 25 22.18 -0.32 -0.39
C LYS A 25 21.70 1.01 0.19
N ILE A 26 20.37 1.23 0.20
CA ILE A 26 19.76 2.47 0.70
C ILE A 26 19.53 2.40 2.21
N GLY A 27 19.22 1.22 2.71
CA GLY A 27 18.84 0.99 4.11
C GLY A 27 17.43 1.46 4.44
N GLY A 28 16.81 0.80 5.42
CA GLY A 28 15.47 1.16 5.90
C GLY A 28 14.36 1.04 4.85
N VAL A 29 14.59 0.35 3.73
CA VAL A 29 13.60 0.14 2.68
C VAL A 29 12.63 -0.95 3.09
N TYR A 30 11.34 -0.73 2.87
CA TYR A 30 10.29 -1.70 3.12
C TYR A 30 9.22 -1.66 2.03
N LEU A 31 8.63 -2.81 1.73
CA LEU A 31 7.47 -2.95 0.84
C LEU A 31 6.21 -2.55 1.61
N ALA A 32 5.32 -1.81 0.96
CA ALA A 32 3.98 -1.52 1.46
C ALA A 32 2.94 -1.59 0.32
N GLY A 33 1.86 -0.85 0.41
CA GLY A 33 0.87 -0.76 -0.65
C GLY A 33 0.06 -2.05 -0.87
N GLY A 34 -0.45 -2.18 -2.08
CA GLY A 34 -1.35 -3.26 -2.47
C GLY A 34 -0.69 -4.64 -2.45
N THR A 35 0.55 -4.76 -2.92
CA THR A 35 1.26 -6.05 -2.99
C THR A 35 1.64 -6.56 -1.60
N ALA A 36 2.10 -5.69 -0.70
CA ALA A 36 2.31 -6.06 0.70
C ALA A 36 1.01 -6.58 1.33
N LEU A 37 -0.10 -5.87 1.13
CA LEU A 37 -1.40 -6.29 1.66
C LEU A 37 -1.89 -7.60 1.02
N SER A 38 -1.67 -7.79 -0.28
CA SER A 38 -2.03 -9.03 -0.97
C SER A 38 -1.22 -10.23 -0.47
N LEU A 39 0.05 -10.05 -0.13
CA LEU A 39 0.86 -11.07 0.53
C LEU A 39 0.29 -11.46 1.91
N PHE A 40 -0.27 -10.53 2.67
CA PHE A 40 -0.89 -10.83 3.96
C PHE A 40 -2.26 -11.50 3.83
N LEU A 41 -3.15 -10.93 3.02
CA LEU A 41 -4.57 -11.31 3.01
C LEU A 41 -4.96 -12.21 1.84
N GLY A 42 -4.28 -12.09 0.70
CA GLY A 42 -4.67 -12.79 -0.53
C GLY A 42 -6.01 -12.30 -1.09
N HIS A 43 -6.39 -11.05 -0.82
CA HIS A 43 -7.71 -10.52 -1.10
C HIS A 43 -7.95 -10.14 -2.56
N ARG A 44 -6.91 -9.71 -3.27
CA ARG A 44 -6.94 -9.39 -4.72
C ARG A 44 -5.57 -9.60 -5.35
N VAL A 45 -5.51 -9.65 -6.67
CA VAL A 45 -4.23 -9.62 -7.39
C VAL A 45 -3.58 -8.24 -7.23
N SER A 46 -2.29 -8.22 -6.98
CA SER A 46 -1.48 -7.01 -6.99
C SER A 46 -0.19 -7.24 -7.76
N ILE A 47 0.15 -6.31 -8.65
CA ILE A 47 1.19 -6.45 -9.66
C ILE A 47 2.30 -5.40 -9.56
N ASP A 48 2.14 -4.39 -8.70
CA ASP A 48 3.09 -3.30 -8.53
C ASP A 48 3.94 -3.52 -7.28
N LEU A 49 5.19 -3.12 -7.28
CA LEU A 49 6.08 -3.13 -6.12
C LEU A 49 6.28 -1.70 -5.61
N ASP A 50 5.61 -1.37 -4.51
CA ASP A 50 5.68 -0.06 -3.86
C ASP A 50 6.57 -0.12 -2.63
N PHE A 51 7.80 0.41 -2.76
CA PHE A 51 8.76 0.51 -1.67
C PHE A 51 8.82 1.91 -1.08
N PHE A 52 9.15 1.98 0.19
CA PHE A 52 9.29 3.21 0.96
C PHE A 52 10.55 3.16 1.82
N THR A 53 11.15 4.32 2.08
CA THR A 53 12.30 4.45 2.98
C THR A 53 12.26 5.80 3.71
N PRO A 54 12.64 5.88 4.99
CA PRO A 54 12.81 7.17 5.67
C PRO A 54 14.07 7.93 5.19
N ASN A 55 15.00 7.24 4.51
CA ASN A 55 16.29 7.76 4.14
C ASN A 55 16.28 8.52 2.80
N ASP A 56 17.18 9.48 2.66
CA ASP A 56 17.46 10.09 1.37
C ASP A 56 18.17 9.11 0.44
N PHE A 57 17.83 9.15 -0.84
CA PHE A 57 18.50 8.37 -1.86
C PHE A 57 18.62 9.11 -3.19
N LEU A 58 19.65 8.76 -3.95
CA LEU A 58 19.84 9.22 -5.33
C LEU A 58 19.18 8.23 -6.29
N ALA A 59 18.18 8.68 -7.04
CA ALA A 59 17.44 7.80 -7.94
C ALA A 59 18.27 7.33 -9.15
N THR A 60 19.22 8.12 -9.63
CA THR A 60 20.03 7.75 -10.81
C THR A 60 20.88 6.51 -10.62
N PRO A 61 21.69 6.35 -9.55
CA PRO A 61 22.40 5.10 -9.30
C PRO A 61 21.47 3.91 -9.12
N LEU A 62 20.36 4.11 -8.40
CA LEU A 62 19.36 3.06 -8.20
C LEU A 62 18.73 2.62 -9.53
N SER A 63 18.39 3.57 -10.40
CA SER A 63 17.87 3.31 -11.75
C SER A 63 18.86 2.49 -12.59
N GLN A 64 20.16 2.80 -12.50
CA GLN A 64 21.20 2.04 -13.20
C GLN A 64 21.33 0.59 -12.69
N ASP A 65 21.26 0.40 -11.37
CA ASP A 65 21.27 -0.93 -10.76
C ASP A 65 20.05 -1.76 -11.18
N LEU A 66 18.85 -1.16 -11.16
CA LEU A 66 17.61 -1.83 -11.59
C LEU A 66 17.62 -2.21 -13.08
N ASN A 67 18.24 -1.39 -13.92
CA ASN A 67 18.41 -1.68 -15.36
C ASN A 67 19.25 -2.95 -15.63
N GLN A 68 20.07 -3.39 -14.68
CA GLN A 68 20.82 -4.64 -14.79
C GLN A 68 19.97 -5.91 -14.57
N LEU A 69 18.76 -5.74 -14.02
CA LEU A 69 17.86 -6.85 -13.71
C LEU A 69 17.02 -7.33 -14.91
N GLY A 70 17.03 -6.59 -16.03
CA GLY A 70 16.27 -6.92 -17.24
C GLY A 70 15.76 -5.70 -17.99
N PRO A 71 14.84 -5.87 -18.95
CA PRO A 71 14.21 -4.76 -19.66
C PRO A 71 13.71 -3.69 -18.69
N TYR A 72 14.15 -2.44 -18.92
CA TYR A 72 13.94 -1.33 -18.01
C TYR A 72 13.36 -0.11 -18.73
N VAL A 73 12.30 0.47 -18.17
CA VAL A 73 11.67 1.69 -18.67
C VAL A 73 11.52 2.70 -17.52
N PRO A 74 12.29 3.80 -17.51
CA PRO A 74 12.11 4.87 -16.52
C PRO A 74 10.77 5.60 -16.76
N ILE A 75 10.06 5.94 -15.68
CA ILE A 75 8.81 6.71 -15.72
C ILE A 75 9.02 8.05 -15.01
N ASP A 76 9.49 8.05 -13.77
CA ASP A 76 9.85 9.24 -12.99
C ASP A 76 11.14 8.96 -12.21
N VAL A 77 12.19 9.75 -12.47
CA VAL A 77 13.51 9.56 -11.85
C VAL A 77 13.95 10.89 -11.26
N LYS A 78 13.70 11.05 -9.97
CA LYS A 78 14.06 12.23 -9.18
C LYS A 78 14.66 11.78 -7.85
N ASN A 79 15.52 12.61 -7.27
CA ASN A 79 16.01 12.32 -5.92
C ASN A 79 14.85 12.08 -4.97
N ASN A 80 14.93 11.00 -4.20
CA ASN A 80 13.91 10.58 -3.25
C ASN A 80 12.59 10.06 -3.89
N SER A 81 12.53 9.91 -5.23
CA SER A 81 11.37 9.38 -5.96
C SER A 81 11.84 8.65 -7.22
N LEU A 82 11.58 7.36 -7.28
CA LEU A 82 11.85 6.55 -8.46
C LEU A 82 10.62 5.74 -8.82
N VAL A 83 10.14 5.89 -10.06
CA VAL A 83 9.11 5.03 -10.66
C VAL A 83 9.64 4.52 -11.99
N CYS A 84 9.62 3.22 -12.19
CA CYS A 84 10.06 2.57 -13.42
C CYS A 84 9.30 1.27 -13.66
N LYS A 85 9.47 0.68 -14.83
CA LYS A 85 9.14 -0.73 -15.08
C LYS A 85 10.43 -1.54 -15.21
N VAL A 86 10.45 -2.70 -14.58
CA VAL A 86 11.48 -3.72 -14.73
C VAL A 86 10.79 -5.01 -15.14
N LYS A 87 11.10 -5.59 -16.30
CA LYS A 87 10.42 -6.78 -16.83
C LYS A 87 8.88 -6.67 -16.79
N GLU A 88 8.32 -5.57 -17.23
CA GLU A 88 6.87 -5.26 -17.20
C GLU A 88 6.25 -5.04 -15.81
N VAL A 89 6.95 -5.29 -14.72
CA VAL A 89 6.49 -5.01 -13.35
C VAL A 89 6.81 -3.55 -12.99
N GLN A 90 5.82 -2.82 -12.52
CA GLN A 90 6.06 -1.48 -12.01
C GLN A 90 6.75 -1.56 -10.66
N PHE A 91 7.88 -0.87 -10.56
CA PHE A 91 8.64 -0.67 -9.34
C PHE A 91 8.59 0.80 -8.96
N SER A 92 8.26 1.08 -7.72
CA SER A 92 8.36 2.43 -7.16
C SER A 92 9.11 2.42 -5.83
N LEU A 93 9.94 3.44 -5.61
CA LEU A 93 10.57 3.73 -4.33
C LEU A 93 10.42 5.21 -4.02
N PHE A 94 9.89 5.50 -2.85
CA PHE A 94 9.67 6.86 -2.37
C PHE A 94 10.34 7.08 -1.01
N LYS A 95 10.94 8.25 -0.82
CA LYS A 95 11.23 8.72 0.53
C LYS A 95 9.91 8.97 1.25
N TYR A 96 9.76 8.37 2.42
CA TYR A 96 8.56 8.43 3.23
C TYR A 96 8.95 8.63 4.70
N GLY A 97 9.00 9.88 5.12
CA GLY A 97 9.55 10.29 6.41
C GLY A 97 8.64 10.05 7.62
N TYR A 98 7.48 9.44 7.43
CA TYR A 98 6.56 9.12 8.53
C TYR A 98 7.02 7.88 9.30
N PRO A 99 6.85 7.85 10.64
CA PRO A 99 7.27 6.72 11.45
C PRO A 99 6.48 5.44 11.14
N LEU A 100 7.11 4.30 11.36
CA LEU A 100 6.42 3.02 11.42
C LEU A 100 5.67 2.91 12.76
N ILE A 101 4.44 2.43 12.72
CA ILE A 101 3.58 2.24 13.91
C ILE A 101 3.94 0.93 14.62
N CYS A 102 4.24 -0.11 13.84
CA CYS A 102 4.58 -1.42 14.34
C CYS A 102 5.91 -1.91 13.75
N PRO A 103 6.55 -2.93 14.35
CA PRO A 103 7.70 -3.59 13.73
C PRO A 103 7.40 -4.10 12.33
N LEU A 104 8.42 -4.09 11.48
CA LEU A 104 8.35 -4.65 10.13
C LEU A 104 8.18 -6.18 10.19
N GLU A 105 7.42 -6.71 9.25
CA GLU A 105 7.36 -8.14 8.94
C GLU A 105 8.40 -8.48 7.87
N TYR A 106 8.67 -9.79 7.66
CA TYR A 106 9.68 -10.22 6.70
C TYR A 106 9.17 -11.33 5.80
N TYR A 107 9.33 -11.15 4.49
CA TYR A 107 9.12 -12.18 3.47
C TYR A 107 10.42 -12.35 2.66
N SER A 108 11.01 -13.55 2.66
CA SER A 108 12.27 -13.83 1.95
C SER A 108 13.39 -12.80 2.24
N ASN A 109 13.50 -12.35 3.49
CA ASN A 109 14.40 -11.29 3.98
C ASN A 109 14.10 -9.88 3.41
N ILE A 110 12.95 -9.66 2.84
CA ILE A 110 12.48 -8.33 2.46
C ILE A 110 11.60 -7.80 3.58
N SER A 111 11.89 -6.58 4.00
CA SER A 111 11.09 -5.89 5.01
C SER A 111 9.74 -5.48 4.43
N ILE A 112 8.67 -5.75 5.16
CA ILE A 112 7.29 -5.41 4.79
C ILE A 112 6.66 -4.61 5.92
N ALA A 113 5.94 -3.54 5.57
CA ALA A 113 5.17 -2.76 6.53
C ALA A 113 4.09 -3.62 7.20
N SER A 114 3.83 -3.38 8.47
CA SER A 114 2.77 -4.07 9.20
C SER A 114 1.38 -3.81 8.61
N LEU A 115 0.43 -4.68 8.90
CA LEU A 115 -0.98 -4.45 8.49
C LEU A 115 -1.53 -3.13 9.05
N ARG A 116 -1.13 -2.72 10.26
CA ARG A 116 -1.54 -1.45 10.86
C ARG A 116 -0.94 -0.25 10.12
N ASP A 117 0.34 -0.34 9.75
CA ASP A 117 0.98 0.69 8.94
C ASP A 117 0.32 0.83 7.56
N ILE A 118 0.06 -0.30 6.90
CA ILE A 118 -0.62 -0.31 5.60
C ILE A 118 -2.03 0.27 5.73
N ALA A 119 -2.78 -0.07 6.76
CA ALA A 119 -4.12 0.47 7.00
C ALA A 119 -4.12 1.99 7.17
N ALA A 120 -3.20 2.53 7.97
CA ALA A 120 -3.04 3.97 8.13
C ALA A 120 -2.64 4.65 6.80
N MET A 121 -1.73 4.03 6.02
CA MET A 121 -1.38 4.52 4.68
C MET A 121 -2.56 4.49 3.71
N LYS A 122 -3.47 3.51 3.81
CA LYS A 122 -4.70 3.44 3.00
C LYS A 122 -5.69 4.54 3.35
N ILE A 123 -5.85 4.86 4.63
CA ILE A 123 -6.66 6.03 5.05
C ILE A 123 -6.07 7.31 4.44
N GLY A 124 -4.75 7.51 4.52
CA GLY A 124 -4.08 8.64 3.89
C GLY A 124 -4.34 8.70 2.38
N ALA A 125 -4.15 7.58 1.67
CA ALA A 125 -4.36 7.50 0.22
C ALA A 125 -5.83 7.76 -0.20
N ILE A 126 -6.81 7.32 0.61
CA ILE A 126 -8.23 7.65 0.40
C ILE A 126 -8.44 9.16 0.56
N GLY A 127 -7.83 9.79 1.57
CA GLY A 127 -7.90 11.24 1.78
C GLY A 127 -7.30 12.05 0.64
N ASP A 128 -6.22 11.54 0.02
CA ASP A 128 -5.48 12.25 -1.02
C ASP A 128 -6.06 12.06 -2.43
N ARG A 129 -6.37 10.81 -2.81
CA ARG A 129 -6.75 10.48 -4.19
C ARG A 129 -8.05 9.67 -4.34
N GLY A 130 -8.51 9.00 -3.29
CA GLY A 130 -9.75 8.24 -3.28
C GLY A 130 -9.84 7.12 -4.33
N ALA A 131 -8.74 6.43 -4.64
CA ALA A 131 -8.72 5.37 -5.64
C ALA A 131 -9.51 4.14 -5.18
N ARG A 132 -10.25 3.48 -6.10
CA ARG A 132 -11.09 2.30 -5.81
C ARG A 132 -10.33 1.21 -5.07
N LYS A 133 -9.07 0.95 -5.45
CA LYS A 133 -8.21 -0.05 -4.81
C LYS A 133 -7.92 0.25 -3.34
N ASP A 134 -7.88 1.51 -2.94
CA ASP A 134 -7.58 1.88 -1.55
C ASP A 134 -8.77 1.61 -0.63
N PHE A 135 -10.00 1.86 -1.10
CA PHE A 135 -11.23 1.47 -0.40
C PHE A 135 -11.37 -0.06 -0.29
N TYR A 136 -11.09 -0.76 -1.40
CA TYR A 136 -11.13 -2.22 -1.43
C TYR A 136 -10.15 -2.84 -0.44
N ASP A 137 -8.92 -2.31 -0.41
CA ASP A 137 -7.86 -2.73 0.50
C ASP A 137 -8.25 -2.46 1.96
N LEU A 138 -8.76 -1.28 2.28
CA LEU A 138 -9.21 -0.93 3.63
C LEU A 138 -10.40 -1.78 4.07
N TYR A 139 -11.38 -2.02 3.18
CA TYR A 139 -12.50 -2.93 3.43
C TYR A 139 -11.99 -4.34 3.77
N ALA A 140 -11.02 -4.84 3.01
CA ALA A 140 -10.44 -6.15 3.27
C ALA A 140 -9.76 -6.23 4.64
N ILE A 141 -9.00 -5.21 5.05
CA ILE A 141 -8.39 -5.16 6.39
C ILE A 141 -9.47 -5.22 7.47
N LEU A 142 -10.51 -4.38 7.38
CA LEU A 142 -11.55 -4.27 8.40
C LEU A 142 -12.42 -5.54 8.52
N ASN A 143 -12.60 -6.29 7.43
CA ASN A 143 -13.49 -7.47 7.43
C ASN A 143 -12.77 -8.81 7.56
N TYR A 144 -11.46 -8.88 7.27
CA TYR A 144 -10.70 -10.14 7.31
C TYR A 144 -9.58 -10.17 8.35
N THR A 145 -9.48 -9.12 9.18
CA THR A 145 -8.58 -9.07 10.33
C THR A 145 -9.33 -8.65 11.59
N SER A 146 -8.65 -8.68 12.73
CA SER A 146 -9.19 -8.16 13.99
C SER A 146 -8.93 -6.66 14.19
N ILE A 147 -8.36 -5.97 13.19
CA ILE A 147 -8.02 -4.54 13.28
C ILE A 147 -9.31 -3.71 13.18
N LYS A 148 -9.53 -2.84 14.14
CA LYS A 148 -10.71 -1.97 14.19
C LYS A 148 -10.39 -0.60 13.58
N ILE A 149 -11.42 0.06 13.06
CA ILE A 149 -11.27 1.39 12.44
C ILE A 149 -10.77 2.42 13.46
N GLU A 150 -11.19 2.33 14.72
CA GLU A 150 -10.77 3.25 15.78
C GLU A 150 -9.26 3.14 16.06
N ASP A 151 -8.71 1.93 15.98
CA ASP A 151 -7.26 1.70 16.11
C ASP A 151 -6.51 2.28 14.91
N ILE A 152 -7.05 2.11 13.69
CA ILE A 152 -6.46 2.68 12.47
C ILE A 152 -6.45 4.21 12.53
N LEU A 153 -7.53 4.84 13.01
CA LEU A 153 -7.59 6.31 13.13
C LEU A 153 -6.57 6.84 14.14
N LYS A 154 -6.36 6.15 15.26
CA LYS A 154 -5.26 6.48 16.19
C LYS A 154 -3.90 6.35 15.52
N ASP A 155 -3.71 5.30 14.73
CA ASP A 155 -2.47 5.09 13.96
C ASP A 155 -2.26 6.19 12.91
N VAL A 156 -3.32 6.69 12.28
CA VAL A 156 -3.27 7.84 11.37
C VAL A 156 -2.75 9.09 12.09
N CYS A 157 -3.30 9.39 13.27
CA CYS A 157 -2.81 10.52 14.08
C CYS A 157 -1.34 10.37 14.43
N ALA A 158 -0.94 9.19 14.92
CA ALA A 158 0.44 8.92 15.31
C ALA A 158 1.39 8.97 14.10
N LYS A 159 1.01 8.34 12.99
CA LYS A 159 1.82 8.25 11.78
C LYS A 159 2.03 9.60 11.11
N PHE A 160 0.98 10.37 10.95
CA PHE A 160 1.03 11.65 10.24
C PHE A 160 1.27 12.85 11.18
N SER A 161 1.41 12.60 12.49
CA SER A 161 1.61 13.63 13.51
C SER A 161 0.52 14.71 13.46
N ILE A 162 -0.74 14.29 13.32
CA ILE A 162 -1.91 15.17 13.24
C ILE A 162 -2.79 15.04 14.49
N PRO A 163 -3.46 16.12 14.92
CA PRO A 163 -4.42 16.07 16.03
C PRO A 163 -5.70 15.30 15.60
N GLU A 164 -6.43 14.79 16.59
CA GLU A 164 -7.67 14.04 16.35
C GLU A 164 -8.73 14.84 15.56
N ASP A 165 -8.83 16.13 15.76
CA ASP A 165 -9.74 17.00 15.00
C ASP A 165 -9.48 16.97 13.49
N SER A 166 -8.25 16.68 13.08
CA SER A 166 -7.88 16.54 11.66
C SER A 166 -8.41 15.24 11.03
N LEU A 167 -8.83 14.26 11.85
CA LEU A 167 -9.43 13.01 11.35
C LEU A 167 -10.73 13.24 10.59
N TYR A 168 -11.44 14.35 10.87
CA TYR A 168 -12.66 14.69 10.16
C TYR A 168 -12.50 14.71 8.63
N HIS A 169 -11.35 15.20 8.14
CA HIS A 169 -11.03 15.16 6.71
C HIS A 169 -10.99 13.72 6.17
N TYR A 170 -10.28 12.82 6.85
CA TYR A 170 -10.15 11.42 6.45
C TYR A 170 -11.47 10.67 6.56
N ILE A 171 -12.24 10.91 7.64
CA ILE A 171 -13.57 10.28 7.82
C ILE A 171 -14.52 10.71 6.70
N LYS A 172 -14.53 11.99 6.33
CA LYS A 172 -15.32 12.46 5.18
C LYS A 172 -14.87 11.81 3.86
N ALA A 173 -13.58 11.64 3.67
CA ALA A 173 -13.05 10.99 2.46
C ALA A 173 -13.55 9.55 2.31
N LEU A 174 -13.83 8.83 3.42
CA LEU A 174 -14.37 7.46 3.38
C LEU A 174 -15.74 7.34 2.69
N ILE A 175 -16.47 8.42 2.53
CA ILE A 175 -17.78 8.45 1.84
C ILE A 175 -17.74 9.28 0.54
N PHE A 176 -16.55 9.62 0.07
CA PHE A 176 -16.37 10.37 -1.17
C PHE A 176 -15.85 9.48 -2.28
N PHE A 177 -16.75 8.96 -3.13
CA PHE A 177 -16.45 7.94 -4.14
C PHE A 177 -16.33 8.48 -5.57
N GLN A 178 -16.26 9.80 -5.76
CA GLN A 178 -16.30 10.39 -7.09
C GLN A 178 -15.17 9.88 -8.01
N GLU A 179 -13.95 9.75 -7.49
CA GLU A 179 -12.82 9.27 -8.27
C GLU A 179 -12.83 7.73 -8.41
N SER A 180 -13.12 7.02 -7.34
CA SER A 180 -13.16 5.55 -7.34
C SER A 180 -14.20 4.96 -8.30
N ARG A 181 -15.33 5.67 -8.55
CA ARG A 181 -16.36 5.24 -9.50
C ARG A 181 -15.92 5.29 -10.96
N LYS A 182 -14.88 6.07 -11.28
CA LYS A 182 -14.30 6.16 -12.63
C LYS A 182 -13.32 5.02 -12.93
N GLU A 183 -12.86 4.30 -11.91
CA GLU A 183 -11.88 3.23 -12.04
C GLU A 183 -12.56 1.89 -12.37
N PRO A 184 -11.86 0.97 -13.05
CA PRO A 184 -12.38 -0.36 -13.37
C PRO A 184 -12.62 -1.18 -12.09
N ASP A 185 -13.48 -2.20 -12.22
CA ASP A 185 -13.77 -3.11 -11.13
C ASP A 185 -12.56 -3.95 -10.74
N ILE A 186 -12.44 -4.18 -9.44
CA ILE A 186 -11.39 -5.03 -8.87
C ILE A 186 -11.94 -6.45 -8.74
N LYS A 187 -11.20 -7.42 -9.28
CA LYS A 187 -11.55 -8.83 -9.15
C LYS A 187 -11.02 -9.38 -7.83
N PRO A 188 -11.90 -9.82 -6.91
CA PRO A 188 -11.48 -10.46 -5.66
C PRO A 188 -10.90 -11.85 -5.93
N LEU A 189 -9.90 -12.24 -5.12
CA LEU A 189 -9.32 -13.60 -5.16
C LEU A 189 -9.89 -14.51 -4.07
N ILE A 190 -10.10 -13.97 -2.89
CA ILE A 190 -10.77 -14.70 -1.83
C ILE A 190 -12.27 -14.67 -2.07
N LYS A 191 -13.01 -15.57 -1.39
CA LYS A 191 -14.47 -15.65 -1.40
C LYS A 191 -15.17 -14.36 -0.89
N MET A 192 -14.57 -13.22 -1.22
CA MET A 192 -15.20 -11.92 -1.10
C MET A 192 -16.18 -11.81 -2.27
N ASN A 193 -17.38 -12.34 -2.09
CA ASN A 193 -18.48 -12.05 -3.00
C ASN A 193 -19.03 -10.67 -2.67
N VAL A 194 -18.15 -9.64 -2.81
CA VAL A 194 -18.47 -8.24 -2.52
C VAL A 194 -18.42 -7.44 -3.82
N GLN A 195 -19.50 -6.73 -4.10
CA GLN A 195 -19.55 -5.79 -5.20
C GLN A 195 -19.11 -4.40 -4.74
N TRP A 196 -18.83 -3.51 -5.67
CA TRP A 196 -18.41 -2.16 -5.32
C TRP A 196 -19.46 -1.42 -4.48
N GLU A 197 -20.73 -1.60 -4.78
CA GLU A 197 -21.87 -1.02 -4.07
C GLU A 197 -21.94 -1.48 -2.59
N ASP A 198 -21.50 -2.69 -2.31
CA ASP A 198 -21.42 -3.21 -0.94
C ASP A 198 -20.34 -2.47 -0.14
N ILE A 199 -19.20 -2.18 -0.80
CA ILE A 199 -18.09 -1.41 -0.21
C ILE A 199 -18.52 0.03 0.06
N GLU A 200 -19.17 0.69 -0.91
CA GLU A 200 -19.73 2.03 -0.71
C GLU A 200 -20.73 2.03 0.47
N SER A 201 -21.65 1.05 0.46
CA SER A 201 -22.65 0.91 1.54
C SER A 201 -22.00 0.70 2.91
N PHE A 202 -20.95 -0.10 2.97
CA PHE A 202 -20.18 -0.34 4.20
C PHE A 202 -19.59 0.97 4.75
N PHE A 203 -18.88 1.74 3.93
CA PHE A 203 -18.27 3.00 4.39
C PHE A 203 -19.31 4.08 4.68
N CYS A 204 -20.42 4.15 3.93
CA CYS A 204 -21.53 5.05 4.22
C CYS A 204 -22.20 4.77 5.58
N LYS A 205 -22.20 3.52 6.03
CA LYS A 205 -22.72 3.15 7.36
C LYS A 205 -21.68 3.38 8.46
N LEU A 206 -20.39 3.15 8.15
CA LEU A 206 -19.29 3.26 9.10
C LEU A 206 -18.97 4.73 9.44
N ALA A 207 -18.78 5.58 8.44
CA ALA A 207 -18.29 6.94 8.65
C ALA A 207 -19.13 7.79 9.63
N PRO A 208 -20.48 7.75 9.61
CA PRO A 208 -21.28 8.49 10.60
C PRO A 208 -21.07 8.06 12.05
N THR A 209 -20.65 6.81 12.30
CA THR A 209 -20.40 6.31 13.66
C THR A 209 -19.08 6.83 14.24
N LEU A 210 -18.23 7.43 13.40
CA LEU A 210 -16.90 7.93 13.76
C LEU A 210 -16.90 9.45 14.02
N ILE A 211 -18.00 10.12 13.71
CA ILE A 211 -18.20 11.57 13.94
C ILE A 211 -19.09 11.70 15.18
N GLN A 212 -18.47 11.60 16.35
CA GLN A 212 -19.12 11.87 17.64
C GLN A 212 -18.42 13.01 18.36
#